data_4142e4fc6b7126953f01553336392b49
#
_entry.id   4142e4fc6b7126953f01553336392b49
#
_cell.length_a   1.000
_cell.length_b   1.000
_cell.length_c   1.000
_cell.angle_alpha   90.00
_cell.angle_beta   90.00
_cell.angle_gamma   90.00
#
_symmetry.space_group_name_H-M   'P 1'
#
loop_
_entity.id
_entity.type
_entity.pdbx_description
1 polymer ?
#
loop_
_entity_poly.entity_id
_entity_poly.type
_entity_poly.pdbx_seq_one_letter_code
_entity_poly.pdbx_strand_id
1 'polypeptide(L)'
;MELLTLSSEIAGQLNDEERRLLTNAILEALKKPEVVLEVGTWLGGGSTLHILRALQRNGVGHLWGIEADHSIFEQMLENIGRAAPEAISRFTPLFGFSHEVIPSWLKDLEAEAKVDLVFLDGGNNPGEQIEEFHLLDAHIPVGGQLLAHDAKLRKGKWLVPYLSRLDNWQVQLHDVSEHGLLYACKVAPRPSGGSRRAARTCLLKMRSNPIEMAAAILPSRVCGFVLGLLPRKIARRLSDGCK
;
A
#
# COMPACT_ATOMS: atom_id res chain seq x y z
N MET A 1 -12.52 12.40 -25.32
CA MET A 1 -11.85 11.85 -24.11
C MET A 1 -12.92 11.14 -23.32
N GLU A 2 -13.20 9.89 -23.69
CA GLU A 2 -14.15 9.06 -22.98
C GLU A 2 -13.59 8.76 -21.59
N LEU A 3 -14.21 9.33 -20.57
CA LEU A 3 -14.12 8.83 -19.21
C LEU A 3 -14.63 7.38 -19.28
N LEU A 4 -13.71 6.44 -19.18
CA LEU A 4 -14.04 5.05 -18.96
C LEU A 4 -14.84 4.99 -17.64
N THR A 5 -16.16 4.94 -17.75
CA THR A 5 -17.05 4.46 -16.71
C THR A 5 -16.73 2.99 -16.50
N LEU A 6 -15.66 2.76 -15.74
CA LEU A 6 -15.23 1.44 -15.33
C LEU A 6 -16.06 1.04 -14.13
N SER A 7 -17.31 0.68 -14.36
CA SER A 7 -17.99 -0.25 -13.50
C SER A 7 -17.12 -1.51 -13.49
N SER A 8 -16.35 -1.69 -12.43
CA SER A 8 -15.52 -2.89 -12.29
C SER A 8 -16.49 -4.06 -12.16
N GLU A 9 -16.47 -4.96 -13.13
CA GLU A 9 -17.19 -6.24 -13.05
C GLU A 9 -16.76 -7.08 -11.83
N ILE A 10 -15.68 -6.66 -11.16
CA ILE A 10 -15.07 -7.31 -10.01
C ILE A 10 -15.19 -6.39 -8.78
N ALA A 11 -15.57 -6.96 -7.64
CA ALA A 11 -15.60 -6.23 -6.38
C ALA A 11 -14.21 -5.65 -6.02
N GLY A 12 -14.20 -4.42 -5.52
CA GLY A 12 -12.99 -3.71 -5.11
C GLY A 12 -13.27 -2.74 -3.97
N GLN A 13 -12.27 -2.45 -3.15
CA GLN A 13 -12.40 -1.59 -1.98
C GLN A 13 -12.06 -0.13 -2.25
N LEU A 14 -11.28 0.18 -3.30
CA LEU A 14 -10.97 1.55 -3.68
C LEU A 14 -12.20 2.22 -4.31
N ASN A 15 -12.43 3.48 -3.96
CA ASN A 15 -13.41 4.32 -4.66
C ASN A 15 -12.84 4.84 -6.00
N ASP A 16 -13.69 5.50 -6.79
CA ASP A 16 -13.30 5.95 -8.13
C ASP A 16 -12.17 7.00 -8.12
N GLU A 17 -12.12 7.85 -7.09
CA GLU A 17 -11.08 8.86 -6.96
C GLU A 17 -9.73 8.24 -6.58
N GLU A 18 -9.73 7.26 -5.68
CA GLU A 18 -8.54 6.49 -5.32
C GLU A 18 -8.00 5.69 -6.52
N ARG A 19 -8.88 5.05 -7.28
CA ARG A 19 -8.53 4.37 -8.54
C ARG A 19 -7.94 5.34 -9.55
N ARG A 20 -8.51 6.55 -9.66
CA ARG A 20 -8.00 7.60 -10.54
C ARG A 20 -6.59 8.03 -10.13
N LEU A 21 -6.36 8.28 -8.84
CA LEU A 21 -5.04 8.66 -8.32
C LEU A 21 -3.99 7.57 -8.57
N LEU A 22 -4.34 6.30 -8.31
CA LEU A 22 -3.46 5.15 -8.57
C LEU A 22 -3.15 5.02 -10.07
N THR A 23 -4.16 5.14 -10.92
CA THR A 23 -4.00 5.07 -12.38
C THR A 23 -3.13 6.21 -12.90
N ASN A 24 -3.34 7.44 -12.40
CA ASN A 24 -2.54 8.60 -12.78
C ASN A 24 -1.08 8.47 -12.33
N ALA A 25 -0.82 7.90 -11.16
CA ALA A 25 0.55 7.62 -10.71
C ALA A 25 1.33 6.74 -11.71
N ILE A 26 0.63 5.91 -12.49
CA ILE A 26 1.23 5.07 -13.54
C ILE A 26 1.28 5.81 -14.88
N LEU A 27 0.18 6.44 -15.29
CA LEU A 27 0.04 7.03 -16.62
C LEU A 27 0.78 8.36 -16.77
N GLU A 28 0.84 9.16 -15.70
CA GLU A 28 1.42 10.51 -15.70
C GLU A 28 2.86 10.52 -15.14
N ALA A 29 3.40 9.36 -14.76
CA ALA A 29 4.78 9.22 -14.28
C ALA A 29 5.77 9.76 -15.35
N LEU A 30 6.77 10.56 -14.91
CA LEU A 30 7.83 11.07 -15.79
C LEU A 30 8.60 9.95 -16.49
N LYS A 31 8.94 8.90 -15.75
CA LYS A 31 9.41 7.62 -16.26
C LYS A 31 8.28 6.61 -16.09
N LYS A 32 7.89 5.95 -17.18
CA LYS A 32 6.89 4.89 -17.12
C LYS A 32 7.38 3.78 -16.19
N PRO A 33 6.58 3.33 -15.19
CA PRO A 33 7.00 2.29 -14.28
C PRO A 33 7.11 0.95 -15.00
N GLU A 34 8.25 0.29 -14.85
CA GLU A 34 8.53 -1.02 -15.43
C GLU A 34 8.32 -2.14 -14.41
N VAL A 35 8.70 -1.90 -13.14
CA VAL A 35 8.52 -2.85 -12.03
C VAL A 35 7.51 -2.27 -11.06
N VAL A 36 6.33 -2.90 -10.97
CA VAL A 36 5.25 -2.50 -10.09
C VAL A 36 4.94 -3.64 -9.11
N LEU A 37 4.95 -3.34 -7.81
CA LEU A 37 4.57 -4.28 -6.76
C LEU A 37 3.28 -3.84 -6.09
N GLU A 38 2.33 -4.75 -5.98
CA GLU A 38 1.12 -4.59 -5.17
C GLU A 38 1.12 -5.58 -4.01
N VAL A 39 0.85 -5.09 -2.81
CA VAL A 39 0.66 -5.91 -1.62
C VAL A 39 -0.80 -5.84 -1.20
N GLY A 40 -1.49 -6.98 -1.25
CA GLY A 40 -2.93 -7.09 -1.01
C GLY A 40 -3.74 -6.88 -2.28
N THR A 41 -3.83 -7.91 -3.13
CA THR A 41 -4.63 -7.85 -4.37
C THR A 41 -6.12 -8.03 -4.12
N TRP A 42 -6.48 -8.70 -3.00
CA TRP A 42 -7.83 -9.13 -2.72
C TRP A 42 -8.48 -9.80 -3.94
N LEU A 43 -9.73 -9.45 -4.30
CA LEU A 43 -10.41 -10.02 -5.47
C LEU A 43 -9.97 -9.42 -6.83
N GLY A 44 -9.02 -8.49 -6.82
CA GLY A 44 -8.43 -7.86 -8.01
C GLY A 44 -9.18 -6.65 -8.56
N GLY A 45 -10.40 -6.33 -8.09
CA GLY A 45 -11.22 -5.27 -8.66
C GLY A 45 -10.95 -3.87 -8.11
N GLY A 46 -10.23 -3.76 -6.99
CA GLY A 46 -9.92 -2.47 -6.36
C GLY A 46 -8.77 -1.75 -7.06
N SER A 47 -7.64 -2.39 -7.16
CA SER A 47 -6.36 -1.84 -7.61
C SER A 47 -5.76 -2.65 -8.75
N THR A 48 -5.61 -3.96 -8.61
CA THR A 48 -4.94 -4.86 -9.57
C THR A 48 -5.40 -4.65 -11.01
N LEU A 49 -6.71 -4.70 -11.25
CA LEU A 49 -7.29 -4.49 -12.58
C LEU A 49 -6.95 -3.12 -13.17
N HIS A 50 -6.96 -2.09 -12.33
CA HIS A 50 -6.69 -0.70 -12.74
C HIS A 50 -5.20 -0.49 -13.03
N ILE A 51 -4.31 -1.08 -12.23
CA ILE A 51 -2.87 -1.09 -12.49
C ILE A 51 -2.58 -1.79 -13.81
N LEU A 52 -3.11 -2.99 -14.03
CA LEU A 52 -2.89 -3.77 -15.26
C LEU A 52 -3.35 -3.02 -16.51
N ARG A 53 -4.53 -2.42 -16.47
CA ARG A 53 -5.05 -1.59 -17.58
C ARG A 53 -4.17 -0.36 -17.84
N ALA A 54 -3.65 0.27 -16.79
CA ALA A 54 -2.73 1.40 -16.94
C ALA A 54 -1.39 0.97 -17.55
N LEU A 55 -0.81 -0.14 -17.12
CA LEU A 55 0.41 -0.71 -17.69
C LEU A 55 0.20 -1.14 -19.15
N GLN A 56 -0.93 -1.76 -19.47
CA GLN A 56 -1.30 -2.11 -20.84
C GLN A 56 -1.38 -0.87 -21.72
N ARG A 57 -2.01 0.21 -21.23
CA ARG A 57 -2.09 1.49 -21.94
C ARG A 57 -0.73 2.15 -22.12
N ASN A 58 0.18 2.01 -21.18
CA ASN A 58 1.56 2.50 -21.30
C ASN A 58 2.39 1.69 -22.29
N GLY A 59 2.02 0.44 -22.58
CA GLY A 59 2.77 -0.49 -23.42
C GLY A 59 4.00 -1.11 -22.76
N VAL A 60 4.34 -0.69 -21.54
CA VAL A 60 5.48 -1.18 -20.74
C VAL A 60 5.05 -1.44 -19.30
N GLY A 61 5.89 -2.19 -18.58
CA GLY A 61 5.73 -2.50 -17.16
C GLY A 61 5.06 -3.82 -16.89
N HIS A 62 5.36 -4.35 -15.71
CA HIS A 62 4.87 -5.61 -15.20
C HIS A 62 4.45 -5.45 -13.74
N LEU A 63 3.35 -6.09 -13.36
CA LEU A 63 2.79 -6.09 -12.01
C LEU A 63 3.10 -7.43 -11.33
N TRP A 64 3.67 -7.36 -10.14
CA TRP A 64 3.71 -8.45 -9.18
C TRP A 64 2.69 -8.15 -8.09
N GLY A 65 1.74 -9.07 -7.89
CA GLY A 65 0.65 -8.90 -6.92
C GLY A 65 0.68 -9.96 -5.83
N ILE A 66 0.81 -9.56 -4.57
CA ILE A 66 0.89 -10.45 -3.41
C ILE A 66 -0.49 -10.62 -2.77
N GLU A 67 -0.92 -11.87 -2.52
CA GLU A 67 -2.11 -12.22 -1.75
C GLU A 67 -1.81 -13.38 -0.81
N ALA A 68 -2.23 -13.24 0.45
CA ALA A 68 -1.93 -14.22 1.49
C ALA A 68 -3.04 -15.26 1.73
N ASP A 69 -4.28 -14.93 1.39
CA ASP A 69 -5.40 -15.87 1.51
C ASP A 69 -5.52 -16.70 0.24
N HIS A 70 -5.40 -18.02 0.37
CA HIS A 70 -5.41 -18.94 -0.78
C HIS A 70 -6.72 -18.88 -1.57
N SER A 71 -7.86 -18.82 -0.89
CA SER A 71 -9.17 -18.79 -1.55
C SER A 71 -9.39 -17.47 -2.30
N ILE A 72 -8.93 -16.36 -1.73
CA ILE A 72 -8.97 -15.04 -2.36
C ILE A 72 -8.00 -14.99 -3.54
N PHE A 73 -6.81 -15.55 -3.40
CA PHE A 73 -5.81 -15.65 -4.47
C PHE A 73 -6.36 -16.37 -5.71
N GLU A 74 -7.00 -17.53 -5.54
CA GLU A 74 -7.61 -18.27 -6.65
C GLU A 74 -8.75 -17.47 -7.32
N GLN A 75 -9.63 -16.87 -6.53
CA GLN A 75 -10.70 -16.02 -7.05
C GLN A 75 -10.16 -14.79 -7.81
N MET A 76 -9.10 -14.18 -7.30
CA MET A 76 -8.44 -13.05 -7.97
C MET A 76 -7.90 -13.46 -9.34
N LEU A 77 -7.24 -14.62 -9.45
CA LEU A 77 -6.74 -15.14 -10.74
C LEU A 77 -7.85 -15.32 -11.76
N GLU A 78 -8.96 -15.95 -11.37
CA GLU A 78 -10.13 -16.13 -12.23
C GLU A 78 -10.72 -14.78 -12.68
N ASN A 79 -10.87 -13.87 -11.74
CA ASN A 79 -11.41 -12.54 -11.98
C ASN A 79 -10.56 -11.73 -12.97
N ILE A 80 -9.25 -11.67 -12.75
CA ILE A 80 -8.32 -10.91 -13.61
C ILE A 80 -8.22 -11.58 -14.98
N GLY A 81 -8.12 -12.91 -15.04
CA GLY A 81 -8.10 -13.66 -16.31
C GLY A 81 -9.33 -13.41 -17.18
N ARG A 82 -10.50 -13.21 -16.55
CA ARG A 82 -11.76 -12.89 -17.25
C ARG A 82 -11.87 -11.40 -17.64
N ALA A 83 -11.45 -10.48 -16.76
CA ALA A 83 -11.70 -9.03 -16.92
C ALA A 83 -10.61 -8.30 -17.71
N ALA A 84 -9.40 -8.86 -17.78
CA ALA A 84 -8.26 -8.27 -18.49
C ALA A 84 -7.36 -9.34 -19.15
N PRO A 85 -7.92 -10.22 -20.01
CA PRO A 85 -7.14 -11.28 -20.66
C PRO A 85 -5.99 -10.73 -21.50
N GLU A 86 -6.13 -9.54 -22.08
CA GLU A 86 -5.11 -8.86 -22.87
C GLU A 86 -3.92 -8.35 -22.03
N ALA A 87 -4.13 -8.14 -20.73
CA ALA A 87 -3.10 -7.62 -19.82
C ALA A 87 -2.46 -8.74 -18.95
N ILE A 88 -2.94 -9.97 -19.05
CA ILE A 88 -2.51 -11.07 -18.17
C ILE A 88 -1.01 -11.39 -18.30
N SER A 89 -0.42 -11.15 -19.48
CA SER A 89 1.02 -11.33 -19.70
C SER A 89 1.89 -10.31 -18.93
N ARG A 90 1.28 -9.27 -18.38
CA ARG A 90 1.92 -8.26 -17.53
C ARG A 90 1.70 -8.49 -16.04
N PHE A 91 1.21 -9.67 -15.66
CA PHE A 91 0.87 -9.98 -14.27
C PHE A 91 1.56 -11.26 -13.80
N THR A 92 2.23 -11.15 -12.67
CA THR A 92 2.74 -12.31 -11.92
C THR A 92 2.11 -12.29 -10.52
N PRO A 93 1.16 -13.18 -10.26
CA PRO A 93 0.60 -13.33 -8.93
C PRO A 93 1.60 -14.06 -8.02
N LEU A 94 1.70 -13.58 -6.78
CA LEU A 94 2.58 -14.13 -5.75
C LEU A 94 1.72 -14.52 -4.54
N PHE A 95 1.70 -15.81 -4.23
CA PHE A 95 0.96 -16.31 -3.07
C PHE A 95 1.82 -16.31 -1.81
N GLY A 96 1.30 -15.76 -0.71
CA GLY A 96 1.91 -15.79 0.61
C GLY A 96 1.87 -14.46 1.34
N PHE A 97 2.45 -14.45 2.54
CA PHE A 97 2.55 -13.24 3.35
C PHE A 97 3.66 -12.31 2.83
N SER A 98 3.41 -11.00 2.81
CA SER A 98 4.31 -9.99 2.27
C SER A 98 5.72 -10.05 2.88
N HIS A 99 5.83 -10.27 4.19
CA HIS A 99 7.12 -10.34 4.90
C HIS A 99 7.98 -11.56 4.50
N GLU A 100 7.38 -12.61 3.91
CA GLU A 100 8.08 -13.78 3.39
C GLU A 100 8.33 -13.65 1.87
N VAL A 101 7.33 -13.17 1.16
CA VAL A 101 7.34 -13.08 -0.32
C VAL A 101 8.26 -11.96 -0.79
N ILE A 102 8.19 -10.76 -0.20
CA ILE A 102 9.00 -9.61 -0.65
C ILE A 102 10.52 -9.92 -0.64
N PRO A 103 11.11 -10.46 0.46
CA PRO A 103 12.55 -10.77 0.46
C PRO A 103 12.97 -11.81 -0.58
N SER A 104 12.11 -12.81 -0.86
CA SER A 104 12.37 -13.81 -1.89
C SER A 104 12.27 -13.20 -3.29
N TRP A 105 11.19 -12.50 -3.56
CA TRP A 105 10.96 -11.81 -4.81
C TRP A 105 12.06 -10.81 -5.17
N LEU A 106 12.54 -10.02 -4.19
CA LEU A 106 13.64 -9.08 -4.40
C LEU A 106 14.97 -9.76 -4.77
N LYS A 107 15.18 -11.02 -4.35
CA LYS A 107 16.36 -11.81 -4.76
C LYS A 107 16.24 -12.34 -6.19
N ASP A 108 15.00 -12.62 -6.61
CA ASP A 108 14.71 -13.16 -7.93
C ASP A 108 14.64 -12.06 -9.01
N LEU A 109 14.49 -10.79 -8.59
CA LEU A 109 14.63 -9.65 -9.50
C LEU A 109 16.08 -9.57 -10.01
N GLU A 110 16.23 -9.13 -11.25
CA GLU A 110 17.56 -8.83 -11.80
C GLU A 110 18.32 -7.87 -10.87
N ALA A 111 19.63 -8.08 -10.72
CA ALA A 111 20.46 -7.38 -9.72
C ALA A 111 20.38 -5.84 -9.80
N GLU A 112 20.07 -5.29 -10.97
CA GLU A 112 19.93 -3.86 -11.21
C GLU A 112 18.48 -3.38 -11.27
N ALA A 113 17.50 -4.29 -11.21
CA ALA A 113 16.09 -3.94 -11.28
C ALA A 113 15.69 -3.09 -10.06
N LYS A 114 14.94 -2.04 -10.32
CA LYS A 114 14.40 -1.13 -9.30
C LYS A 114 12.90 -1.20 -9.32
N VAL A 115 12.31 -1.11 -8.13
CA VAL A 115 10.85 -1.10 -7.97
C VAL A 115 10.36 0.32 -8.21
N ASP A 116 9.80 0.57 -9.38
CA ASP A 116 9.40 1.92 -9.80
C ASP A 116 8.14 2.40 -9.09
N LEU A 117 7.21 1.49 -8.79
CA LEU A 117 5.98 1.82 -8.06
C LEU A 117 5.60 0.68 -7.10
N VAL A 118 5.25 1.06 -5.88
CA VAL A 118 4.72 0.17 -4.85
C VAL A 118 3.33 0.63 -4.45
N PHE A 119 2.37 -0.30 -4.39
CA PHE A 119 1.06 -0.08 -3.79
C PHE A 119 0.86 -1.00 -2.59
N LEU A 120 0.68 -0.42 -1.40
CA LEU A 120 0.49 -1.14 -0.14
C LEU A 120 -0.98 -1.10 0.28
N ASP A 121 -1.65 -2.22 0.19
CA ASP A 121 -3.04 -2.39 0.62
C ASP A 121 -3.27 -3.72 1.37
N GLY A 122 -2.19 -4.46 1.65
CA GLY A 122 -2.23 -5.68 2.46
C GLY A 122 -2.38 -5.39 3.95
N GLY A 123 -2.58 -6.47 4.72
CA GLY A 123 -2.59 -6.43 6.17
C GLY A 123 -3.67 -5.56 6.81
N ASN A 124 -3.74 -5.59 8.15
CA ASN A 124 -4.72 -4.81 8.91
C ASN A 124 -4.09 -4.12 10.12
N ASN A 125 -2.78 -4.16 10.27
CA ASN A 125 -2.09 -3.53 11.39
C ASN A 125 -0.95 -2.61 10.90
N PRO A 126 -0.61 -1.57 11.66
CA PRO A 126 0.40 -0.59 11.25
C PRO A 126 1.82 -1.16 11.19
N GLY A 127 2.08 -2.32 11.82
CA GLY A 127 3.36 -3.01 11.78
C GLY A 127 3.66 -3.56 10.40
N GLU A 128 2.68 -4.18 9.75
CA GLU A 128 2.81 -4.78 8.43
C GLU A 128 3.21 -3.71 7.40
N GLN A 129 2.45 -2.65 7.27
CA GLN A 129 2.70 -1.60 6.28
C GLN A 129 4.06 -0.89 6.45
N ILE A 130 4.50 -0.65 7.70
CA ILE A 130 5.81 -0.05 7.95
C ILE A 130 6.96 -1.03 7.71
N GLU A 131 6.76 -2.33 7.94
CA GLU A 131 7.75 -3.37 7.66
C GLU A 131 7.92 -3.57 6.15
N GLU A 132 6.82 -3.62 5.41
CA GLU A 132 6.82 -3.65 3.93
C GLU A 132 7.59 -2.46 3.35
N PHE A 133 7.34 -1.26 3.86
CA PHE A 133 8.11 -0.08 3.48
C PHE A 133 9.62 -0.25 3.76
N HIS A 134 9.99 -0.76 4.93
CA HIS A 134 11.41 -0.95 5.27
C HIS A 134 12.11 -1.99 4.40
N LEU A 135 11.39 -3.04 3.96
CA LEU A 135 11.91 -4.03 3.02
C LEU A 135 12.16 -3.42 1.64
N LEU A 136 11.30 -2.50 1.20
CA LEU A 136 11.26 -1.98 -0.16
C LEU A 136 12.04 -0.67 -0.37
N ASP A 137 12.16 0.19 0.67
CA ASP A 137 12.74 1.56 0.52
C ASP A 137 14.09 1.58 -0.22
N ALA A 138 14.99 0.65 0.09
CA ALA A 138 16.31 0.61 -0.56
C ALA A 138 16.25 0.25 -2.06
N HIS A 139 15.18 -0.40 -2.50
CA HIS A 139 14.96 -0.87 -3.87
C HIS A 139 14.17 0.12 -4.73
N ILE A 140 13.52 1.11 -4.11
CA ILE A 140 12.81 2.16 -4.82
C ILE A 140 13.82 3.24 -5.24
N PRO A 141 13.93 3.58 -6.54
CA PRO A 141 14.87 4.59 -7.03
C PRO A 141 14.38 6.01 -6.73
N VAL A 142 15.23 7.00 -6.94
CA VAL A 142 14.79 8.41 -7.01
C VAL A 142 13.83 8.56 -8.20
N GLY A 143 12.69 9.20 -7.97
CA GLY A 143 11.55 9.26 -8.89
C GLY A 143 10.57 8.10 -8.77
N GLY A 144 10.94 7.03 -8.04
CA GLY A 144 10.03 5.92 -7.75
C GLY A 144 8.95 6.33 -6.75
N GLN A 145 7.82 5.62 -6.79
CA GLN A 145 6.59 6.01 -6.13
C GLN A 145 6.13 4.94 -5.13
N LEU A 146 5.53 5.38 -4.04
CA LEU A 146 4.84 4.53 -3.08
C LEU A 146 3.46 5.11 -2.82
N LEU A 147 2.44 4.26 -2.99
CA LEU A 147 1.09 4.56 -2.58
C LEU A 147 0.69 3.59 -1.46
N ALA A 148 -0.12 4.05 -0.50
CA ALA A 148 -0.65 3.20 0.55
C ALA A 148 -2.11 3.54 0.83
N HIS A 149 -2.96 2.53 0.77
CA HIS A 149 -4.37 2.65 1.10
C HIS A 149 -4.59 2.61 2.62
N ASP A 150 -5.78 3.02 3.08
CA ASP A 150 -6.13 3.12 4.49
C ASP A 150 -5.20 4.02 5.31
N ALA A 151 -4.63 5.03 4.67
CA ALA A 151 -3.62 5.90 5.25
C ALA A 151 -4.13 6.71 6.47
N LYS A 152 -5.44 6.94 6.56
CA LYS A 152 -6.12 7.61 7.70
C LYS A 152 -6.57 6.63 8.78
N LEU A 153 -6.59 5.35 8.46
CA LEU A 153 -7.03 4.30 9.36
C LEU A 153 -5.85 3.73 10.17
N ARG A 154 -6.15 2.70 10.96
CA ARG A 154 -5.19 1.98 11.80
C ARG A 154 -3.96 1.53 11.04
N LYS A 155 -4.11 1.02 9.81
CA LYS A 155 -3.04 0.50 8.96
C LYS A 155 -1.98 1.56 8.65
N GLY A 156 -2.38 2.78 8.28
CA GLY A 156 -1.47 3.89 7.96
C GLY A 156 -0.85 4.61 9.16
N LYS A 157 -1.27 4.28 10.37
CA LYS A 157 -0.94 5.02 11.61
C LYS A 157 0.56 5.17 11.89
N TRP A 158 1.38 4.22 11.49
CA TRP A 158 2.83 4.29 11.68
C TRP A 158 3.57 4.73 10.42
N LEU A 159 3.16 4.26 9.25
CA LEU A 159 3.81 4.60 7.99
C LEU A 159 3.70 6.09 7.67
N VAL A 160 2.50 6.66 7.73
CA VAL A 160 2.27 8.07 7.36
C VAL A 160 3.14 9.04 8.16
N PRO A 161 3.13 9.05 9.52
CA PRO A 161 3.95 9.98 10.27
C PRO A 161 5.45 9.64 10.21
N TYR A 162 5.84 8.39 9.98
CA TYR A 162 7.22 8.00 9.78
C TYR A 162 7.74 8.56 8.45
N LEU A 163 7.06 8.28 7.36
CA LEU A 163 7.45 8.67 6.01
C LEU A 163 7.46 10.20 5.84
N SER A 164 6.49 10.91 6.44
CA SER A 164 6.43 12.37 6.43
C SER A 164 7.60 13.07 7.14
N ARG A 165 8.43 12.34 7.88
CA ARG A 165 9.64 12.87 8.53
C ARG A 165 10.92 12.57 7.75
N LEU A 166 10.83 11.78 6.70
CA LEU A 166 11.96 11.48 5.83
C LEU A 166 12.09 12.55 4.75
N ASP A 167 13.18 13.29 4.73
CA ASP A 167 13.45 14.37 3.76
C ASP A 167 13.82 13.88 2.36
N ASN A 168 14.02 12.58 2.21
CA ASN A 168 14.21 11.93 0.90
C ASN A 168 12.91 11.44 0.26
N TRP A 169 11.75 11.72 0.87
CA TRP A 169 10.44 11.43 0.34
C TRP A 169 9.59 12.70 0.32
N GLN A 170 8.95 12.97 -0.80
CA GLN A 170 7.87 13.96 -0.90
C GLN A 170 6.56 13.23 -0.69
N VAL A 171 5.83 13.59 0.38
CA VAL A 171 4.67 12.85 0.87
C VAL A 171 3.41 13.71 0.76
N GLN A 172 2.34 13.13 0.24
CA GLN A 172 1.03 13.75 0.15
C GLN A 172 -0.03 12.77 0.64
N LEU A 173 -0.88 13.19 1.56
CA LEU A 173 -2.05 12.44 1.99
C LEU A 173 -3.27 13.00 1.24
N HIS A 174 -3.90 12.15 0.43
CA HIS A 174 -5.14 12.47 -0.28
C HIS A 174 -6.34 12.10 0.58
N ASP A 175 -7.10 13.11 0.97
CA ASP A 175 -8.32 12.98 1.79
C ASP A 175 -9.57 12.82 0.89
N VAL A 176 -9.57 11.79 0.06
CA VAL A 176 -10.61 11.53 -0.96
C VAL A 176 -11.62 10.46 -0.52
N SER A 177 -11.41 9.89 0.67
CA SER A 177 -12.27 8.88 1.27
C SER A 177 -12.14 8.89 2.80
N GLU A 178 -12.98 8.11 3.49
CA GLU A 178 -12.80 7.84 4.92
C GLU A 178 -11.50 7.08 5.19
N HIS A 179 -11.02 6.31 4.22
CA HIS A 179 -9.80 5.50 4.27
C HIS A 179 -8.54 6.34 4.06
N GLY A 180 -8.55 7.25 3.08
CA GLY A 180 -7.42 8.06 2.67
C GLY A 180 -6.35 7.29 1.90
N LEU A 181 -5.74 7.95 0.94
CA LEU A 181 -4.66 7.41 0.11
C LEU A 181 -3.38 8.22 0.33
N LEU A 182 -2.32 7.56 0.81
CA LEU A 182 -0.99 8.14 0.84
C LEU A 182 -0.36 8.02 -0.55
N TYR A 183 0.21 9.11 -1.04
CA TYR A 183 1.13 9.13 -2.17
C TYR A 183 2.48 9.66 -1.71
N ALA A 184 3.56 9.01 -2.11
CA ALA A 184 4.90 9.45 -1.83
C ALA A 184 5.82 9.22 -3.03
N CYS A 185 6.66 10.22 -3.35
CA CYS A 185 7.68 10.12 -4.38
C CYS A 185 9.07 10.25 -3.75
N LYS A 186 10.01 9.38 -4.13
CA LYS A 186 11.36 9.42 -3.63
C LYS A 186 12.16 10.50 -4.34
N VAL A 187 12.66 11.49 -3.59
CA VAL A 187 13.37 12.67 -4.13
C VAL A 187 14.88 12.65 -3.91
N ALA A 188 15.37 11.77 -3.01
CA ALA A 188 16.78 11.55 -2.81
C ALA A 188 17.07 10.08 -2.43
N PRO A 189 18.25 9.53 -2.71
CA PRO A 189 18.53 8.10 -2.49
C PRO A 189 18.52 7.70 -1.01
N ARG A 190 18.84 8.64 -0.10
CA ARG A 190 18.88 8.40 1.36
C ARG A 190 18.43 9.64 2.11
N PRO A 191 17.77 9.46 3.27
CA PRO A 191 17.44 10.58 4.15
C PRO A 191 18.69 11.14 4.84
N SER A 192 18.63 12.40 5.21
CA SER A 192 19.65 13.00 6.10
C SER A 192 19.66 12.31 7.47
N GLY A 193 20.80 12.40 8.17
CA GLY A 193 20.93 11.80 9.51
C GLY A 193 19.93 12.39 10.51
N GLY A 194 19.59 13.67 10.38
CA GLY A 194 18.59 14.35 11.21
C GLY A 194 17.19 13.84 10.98
N SER A 195 16.76 13.76 9.73
CA SER A 195 15.40 13.29 9.36
C SER A 195 15.21 11.82 9.71
N ARG A 196 16.21 10.98 9.43
CA ARG A 196 16.20 9.56 9.82
C ARG A 196 16.05 9.38 11.33
N ARG A 197 16.76 10.17 12.14
CA ARG A 197 16.62 10.14 13.60
C ARG A 197 15.22 10.58 14.04
N ALA A 198 14.69 11.64 13.46
CA ALA A 198 13.34 12.13 13.75
C ALA A 198 12.27 11.08 13.44
N ALA A 199 12.34 10.44 12.26
CA ALA A 199 11.43 9.38 11.86
C ALA A 199 11.50 8.17 12.81
N ARG A 200 12.71 7.68 13.12
CA ARG A 200 12.89 6.57 14.08
C ARG A 200 12.37 6.91 15.47
N THR A 201 12.64 8.11 15.98
CA THR A 201 12.15 8.56 17.29
C THR A 201 10.63 8.61 17.31
N CYS A 202 9.99 9.07 16.22
CA CYS A 202 8.55 9.07 16.07
C CYS A 202 7.98 7.64 16.15
N LEU A 203 8.53 6.72 15.38
CA LEU A 203 8.11 5.31 15.38
C LEU A 203 8.29 4.65 16.75
N LEU A 204 9.43 4.88 17.42
CA LEU A 204 9.67 4.36 18.77
C LEU A 204 8.65 4.90 19.78
N LYS A 205 8.30 6.18 19.71
CA LYS A 205 7.28 6.76 20.59
C LYS A 205 5.91 6.12 20.37
N MET A 206 5.53 5.87 19.13
CA MET A 206 4.27 5.19 18.82
C MET A 206 4.27 3.75 19.31
N ARG A 207 5.36 3.01 19.09
CA ARG A 207 5.53 1.62 19.53
C ARG A 207 5.68 1.46 21.06
N SER A 208 6.21 2.46 21.76
CA SER A 208 6.35 2.43 23.23
C SER A 208 5.08 2.81 23.98
N ASN A 209 4.07 3.32 23.31
CA ASN A 209 2.78 3.58 23.93
C ASN A 209 1.98 2.27 24.03
N PRO A 210 1.76 1.71 25.24
CA PRO A 210 1.11 0.41 25.39
C PRO A 210 -0.32 0.39 24.85
N ILE A 211 -0.99 1.53 24.82
CA ILE A 211 -2.34 1.69 24.31
C ILE A 211 -2.32 1.64 22.77
N GLU A 212 -1.37 2.34 22.14
CA GLU A 212 -1.20 2.30 20.69
C GLU A 212 -0.75 0.93 20.21
N MET A 213 0.13 0.27 20.96
CA MET A 213 0.54 -1.10 20.67
C MET A 213 -0.62 -2.07 20.80
N ALA A 214 -1.41 -1.98 21.86
CA ALA A 214 -2.60 -2.82 22.03
C ALA A 214 -3.60 -2.59 20.88
N ALA A 215 -3.88 -1.33 20.53
CA ALA A 215 -4.74 -0.98 19.41
C ALA A 215 -4.18 -1.46 18.06
N ALA A 216 -2.85 -1.55 17.90
CA ALA A 216 -2.21 -2.04 16.70
C ALA A 216 -2.26 -3.57 16.55
N ILE A 217 -2.19 -4.31 17.64
CA ILE A 217 -2.05 -5.78 17.65
C ILE A 217 -3.41 -6.48 17.79
N LEU A 218 -4.34 -5.91 18.58
CA LEU A 218 -5.63 -6.55 18.84
C LEU A 218 -6.52 -6.59 17.59
N PRO A 219 -7.21 -7.71 17.31
CA PRO A 219 -8.22 -7.75 16.26
C PRO A 219 -9.27 -6.65 16.47
N SER A 220 -9.74 -6.04 15.37
CA SER A 220 -10.70 -4.91 15.41
C SER A 220 -11.97 -5.20 16.23
N ARG A 221 -12.46 -6.46 16.21
CA ARG A 221 -13.59 -6.91 17.05
C ARG A 221 -13.28 -6.85 18.55
N VAL A 222 -12.06 -7.19 18.94
CA VAL A 222 -11.59 -7.14 20.32
C VAL A 222 -11.33 -5.70 20.76
N CYS A 223 -10.77 -4.87 19.88
CA CYS A 223 -10.63 -3.42 20.10
C CYS A 223 -11.99 -2.78 20.41
N GLY A 224 -13.02 -3.05 19.61
CA GLY A 224 -14.38 -2.51 19.85
C GLY A 224 -14.95 -2.91 21.21
N PHE A 225 -14.76 -4.17 21.62
CA PHE A 225 -15.21 -4.65 22.93
C PHE A 225 -14.44 -3.97 24.10
N VAL A 226 -13.10 -3.88 24.00
CA VAL A 226 -12.26 -3.23 25.01
C VAL A 226 -12.57 -1.73 25.11
N LEU A 227 -12.79 -1.06 23.99
CA LEU A 227 -13.18 0.35 23.96
C LEU A 227 -14.54 0.59 24.64
N GLY A 228 -15.49 -0.35 24.50
CA GLY A 228 -16.79 -0.30 25.17
C GLY A 228 -16.71 -0.40 26.70
N LEU A 229 -15.64 -0.99 27.24
CA LEU A 229 -15.40 -1.14 28.68
C LEU A 229 -14.64 0.05 29.29
N LEU A 230 -14.08 0.93 28.47
CA LEU A 230 -13.28 2.07 28.95
C LEU A 230 -14.11 3.33 29.20
N PRO A 231 -13.69 4.19 30.15
CA PRO A 231 -14.32 5.48 30.34
C PRO A 231 -14.33 6.30 29.04
N ARG A 232 -15.47 6.96 28.74
CA ARG A 232 -15.70 7.68 27.47
C ARG A 232 -14.56 8.60 27.03
N LYS A 233 -13.84 9.25 27.97
CA LYS A 233 -12.68 10.12 27.66
C LYS A 233 -11.47 9.35 27.14
N ILE A 234 -11.27 8.13 27.62
CA ILE A 234 -10.18 7.22 27.21
C ILE A 234 -10.58 6.52 25.90
N ALA A 235 -11.81 6.02 25.85
CA ALA A 235 -12.37 5.42 24.66
C ALA A 235 -12.32 6.33 23.43
N ARG A 236 -12.60 7.65 23.58
CA ARG A 236 -12.54 8.63 22.51
C ARG A 236 -11.12 8.87 21.98
N ARG A 237 -10.11 8.92 22.86
CA ARG A 237 -8.70 9.00 22.44
C ARG A 237 -8.20 7.74 21.72
N LEU A 238 -8.82 6.60 22.00
CA LEU A 238 -8.48 5.33 21.41
C LEU A 238 -9.29 5.01 20.16
N SER A 239 -10.55 5.49 20.06
CA SER A 239 -11.40 5.31 18.88
C SER A 239 -10.85 6.01 17.65
N ASP A 240 -10.18 7.16 17.84
CA ASP A 240 -9.45 7.86 16.77
C ASP A 240 -8.20 7.05 16.33
N GLY A 241 -7.87 5.97 17.01
CA GLY A 241 -6.80 5.05 16.73
C GLY A 241 -7.23 3.63 16.34
N CYS A 242 -8.53 3.33 16.38
CA CYS A 242 -9.11 2.02 16.06
C CYS A 242 -10.09 2.06 14.87
N LYS A 243 -10.27 3.24 14.25
CA LYS A 243 -10.95 3.37 12.96
C LYS A 243 -9.99 3.08 11.85
#